data_18f4142b6f2c464e74919e7743c315ed
#
_entry.id   18f4142b6f2c464e74919e7743c315ed
#
_cell.length_a   1.000
_cell.length_b   1.000
_cell.length_c   1.000
_cell.angle_alpha   90.00
_cell.angle_beta   90.00
_cell.angle_gamma   90.00
#
_symmetry.space_group_name_H-M   'P 1'
#
loop_
_entity.id
_entity.type
_entity.pdbx_description
1 polymer ?
#
loop_
_entity_poly.entity_id
_entity_poly.type
_entity_poly.pdbx_seq_one_letter_code
_entity_poly.pdbx_strand_id
1 'polypeptide(L)'
;DIDNLNRFVVYLSEKIKFSKSVAGQRALMTSKLRQHIKERDHFTCKCCGASIEAEPHLLLEIDHIIPVSKGGLTTEDNLQTLCWRCNRSKGNKVVDVQ
;
A
#
# COMPACT_ATOMS: atom_id res chain seq x y z
N ASP A 1 13.64 -9.95 -32.93
CA ASP A 1 12.64 -9.60 -33.93
C ASP A 1 11.87 -8.34 -33.49
N ILE A 2 11.83 -7.35 -34.36
CA ILE A 2 11.19 -6.05 -34.08
C ILE A 2 9.71 -6.21 -33.79
N ASP A 3 9.00 -7.09 -34.50
CA ASP A 3 7.58 -7.31 -34.29
C ASP A 3 7.29 -7.91 -32.91
N ASN A 4 8.13 -8.83 -32.45
CA ASN A 4 8.00 -9.42 -31.12
C ASN A 4 8.27 -8.40 -30.02
N LEU A 5 9.25 -7.52 -30.22
CA LEU A 5 9.53 -6.44 -29.30
C LEU A 5 8.36 -5.46 -29.19
N ASN A 6 7.76 -5.09 -30.31
CA ASN A 6 6.60 -4.21 -30.32
C ASN A 6 5.39 -4.80 -29.61
N ARG A 7 5.11 -6.09 -29.84
CA ARG A 7 4.02 -6.79 -29.15
C ARG A 7 4.25 -6.84 -27.64
N PHE A 8 5.48 -7.10 -27.23
CA PHE A 8 5.84 -7.15 -25.81
C PHE A 8 5.65 -5.79 -25.14
N VAL A 9 6.07 -4.71 -25.79
CA VAL A 9 5.93 -3.34 -25.27
C VAL A 9 4.46 -2.97 -25.12
N VAL A 10 3.61 -3.29 -26.10
CA VAL A 10 2.16 -3.01 -26.02
C VAL A 10 1.53 -3.76 -24.86
N TYR A 11 1.86 -5.05 -24.69
CA TYR A 11 1.35 -5.85 -23.59
C TYR A 11 1.72 -5.28 -22.22
N LEU A 12 2.97 -4.87 -22.05
CA LEU A 12 3.43 -4.26 -20.81
C LEU A 12 2.72 -2.94 -20.52
N SER A 13 2.51 -2.10 -21.55
CA SER A 13 1.81 -0.82 -21.40
C SER A 13 0.39 -1.00 -20.89
N GLU A 14 -0.35 -1.95 -21.45
CA GLU A 14 -1.72 -2.25 -21.01
C GLU A 14 -1.75 -2.79 -19.57
N LYS A 15 -0.83 -3.67 -19.24
CA LYS A 15 -0.73 -4.23 -17.89
C LYS A 15 -0.38 -3.15 -16.86
N ILE A 16 0.50 -2.23 -17.20
CA ILE A 16 0.86 -1.10 -16.35
C ILE A 16 -0.34 -0.19 -16.13
N LYS A 17 -1.11 0.11 -17.18
CA LYS A 17 -2.32 0.94 -17.06
C LYS A 17 -3.33 0.31 -16.10
N PHE A 18 -3.58 -0.99 -16.20
CA PHE A 18 -4.49 -1.70 -15.30
C PHE A 18 -3.97 -1.64 -13.85
N SER A 19 -2.69 -1.98 -13.62
CA SER A 19 -2.13 -2.02 -12.29
C SER A 19 -2.07 -0.65 -11.61
N LYS A 20 -2.01 0.45 -12.38
CA LYS A 20 -2.02 1.81 -11.84
C LYS A 20 -3.42 2.34 -11.55
N SER A 21 -4.48 1.67 -12.04
CA SER A 21 -5.85 2.05 -11.72
C SER A 21 -6.15 1.80 -10.24
N VAL A 22 -7.17 2.49 -9.70
CA VAL A 22 -7.61 2.28 -8.32
C VAL A 22 -8.00 0.81 -8.11
N ALA A 23 -8.75 0.23 -9.05
CA ALA A 23 -9.15 -1.17 -8.98
C ALA A 23 -7.94 -2.11 -9.02
N GLY A 24 -6.97 -1.85 -9.90
CA GLY A 24 -5.74 -2.63 -9.99
C GLY A 24 -4.92 -2.58 -8.70
N GLN A 25 -4.78 -1.39 -8.11
CA GLN A 25 -4.04 -1.24 -6.87
C GLN A 25 -4.73 -1.94 -5.70
N ARG A 26 -6.06 -1.88 -5.62
CA ARG A 26 -6.83 -2.60 -4.60
C ARG A 26 -6.69 -4.12 -4.75
N ALA A 27 -6.66 -4.61 -5.99
CA ALA A 27 -6.47 -6.05 -6.25
C ALA A 27 -5.11 -6.56 -5.77
N LEU A 28 -4.09 -5.70 -5.74
CA LEU A 28 -2.76 -6.04 -5.23
C LEU A 28 -2.69 -6.11 -3.71
N MET A 29 -3.67 -5.54 -3.00
CA MET A 29 -3.73 -5.53 -1.54
C MET A 29 -4.29 -6.83 -1.00
N THR A 30 -3.51 -7.90 -1.12
CA THR A 30 -3.86 -9.23 -0.61
C THR A 30 -3.64 -9.34 0.88
N SER A 31 -4.28 -10.33 1.53
CA SER A 31 -4.04 -10.63 2.94
C SER A 31 -2.57 -10.96 3.21
N LYS A 32 -1.94 -11.65 2.27
CA LYS A 32 -0.52 -12.02 2.38
C LYS A 32 0.37 -10.78 2.37
N LEU A 33 0.11 -9.82 1.48
CA LEU A 33 0.87 -8.58 1.44
C LEU A 33 0.66 -7.76 2.72
N ARG A 34 -0.59 -7.65 3.17
CA ARG A 34 -0.89 -6.94 4.43
C ARG A 34 -0.15 -7.54 5.61
N GLN A 35 -0.15 -8.85 5.71
CA GLN A 35 0.57 -9.55 6.78
C GLN A 35 2.08 -9.28 6.68
N HIS A 36 2.63 -9.31 5.49
CA HIS A 36 4.04 -9.03 5.24
C HIS A 36 4.43 -7.62 5.73
N ILE A 37 3.62 -6.61 5.41
CA ILE A 37 3.88 -5.23 5.84
C ILE A 37 3.76 -5.11 7.36
N LYS A 38 2.73 -5.74 7.97
CA LYS A 38 2.58 -5.72 9.44
C LYS A 38 3.79 -6.33 10.13
N GLU A 39 4.29 -7.44 9.63
CA GLU A 39 5.48 -8.10 10.18
C GLU A 39 6.72 -7.21 10.02
N ARG A 40 6.90 -6.60 8.85
CA ARG A 40 7.98 -5.64 8.61
C ARG A 40 7.98 -4.52 9.63
N ASP A 41 6.79 -4.00 9.96
CA ASP A 41 6.61 -2.87 10.86
C ASP A 41 6.44 -3.31 12.33
N HIS A 42 6.69 -4.59 12.62
CA HIS A 42 6.63 -5.17 13.97
C HIS A 42 5.27 -4.95 14.64
N PHE A 43 4.18 -5.04 13.86
CA PHE A 43 2.80 -4.87 14.35
C PHE A 43 2.65 -3.58 15.15
N THR A 44 3.27 -2.51 14.67
CA THR A 44 3.31 -1.22 15.33
C THR A 44 2.85 -0.12 14.38
N CYS A 45 2.00 0.78 14.86
CA CYS A 45 1.58 1.95 14.10
C CYS A 45 2.80 2.85 13.81
N LYS A 46 3.05 3.12 12.56
CA LYS A 46 4.18 3.96 12.15
C LYS A 46 4.00 5.44 12.51
N CYS A 47 2.77 5.84 12.82
CA CYS A 47 2.46 7.22 13.17
C CYS A 47 2.58 7.47 14.69
N CYS A 48 1.82 6.72 15.51
CA CYS A 48 1.76 6.97 16.95
C CYS A 48 2.55 5.96 17.79
N GLY A 49 3.05 4.88 17.20
CA GLY A 49 3.83 3.87 17.91
C GLY A 49 3.00 2.85 18.69
N ALA A 50 1.67 2.92 18.62
CA ALA A 50 0.83 1.92 19.29
C ALA A 50 1.07 0.54 18.66
N SER A 51 1.16 -0.50 19.51
CA SER A 51 1.46 -1.85 19.04
C SER A 51 0.50 -2.87 19.67
N ILE A 52 0.37 -4.03 19.02
CA ILE A 52 -0.42 -5.13 19.56
C ILE A 52 0.22 -5.73 20.82
N GLU A 53 1.50 -5.52 21.03
CA GLU A 53 2.19 -5.95 22.23
C GLU A 53 1.69 -5.19 23.46
N ALA A 54 1.51 -3.87 23.32
CA ALA A 54 0.97 -3.02 24.38
C ALA A 54 -0.55 -3.03 24.43
N GLU A 55 -1.21 -3.14 23.26
CA GLU A 55 -2.66 -3.16 23.12
C GLU A 55 -3.09 -4.38 22.29
N PRO A 56 -3.30 -5.56 22.90
CA PRO A 56 -3.55 -6.81 22.16
C PRO A 56 -4.75 -6.79 21.22
N HIS A 57 -5.73 -5.95 21.48
CA HIS A 57 -6.93 -5.82 20.63
C HIS A 57 -6.87 -4.64 19.65
N LEU A 58 -5.69 -4.05 19.51
CA LEU A 58 -5.50 -2.93 18.59
C LEU A 58 -5.72 -3.36 17.14
N LEU A 59 -6.58 -2.64 16.44
CA LEU A 59 -6.79 -2.88 15.01
C LEU A 59 -5.74 -2.14 14.22
N LEU A 60 -4.90 -2.89 13.53
CA LEU A 60 -3.88 -2.36 12.62
C LEU A 60 -4.36 -2.49 11.18
N GLU A 61 -4.12 -1.47 10.40
CA GLU A 61 -4.53 -1.38 9.01
C GLU A 61 -3.31 -1.03 8.14
N ILE A 62 -3.35 -1.43 6.86
CA ILE A 62 -2.28 -1.08 5.93
C ILE A 62 -2.75 0.12 5.10
N ASP A 63 -1.93 1.13 5.07
CA ASP A 63 -2.22 2.41 4.43
C ASP A 63 -1.24 2.67 3.29
N HIS A 64 -1.74 3.28 2.21
CA HIS A 64 -0.88 3.82 1.16
C HIS A 64 -0.39 5.20 1.62
N ILE A 65 0.92 5.35 1.76
CA ILE A 65 1.53 6.63 2.19
C ILE A 65 1.09 7.74 1.23
N ILE A 66 1.26 7.51 -0.06
CA ILE A 66 0.63 8.33 -1.09
C ILE A 66 -0.65 7.61 -1.50
N PRO A 67 -1.82 8.22 -1.30
CA PRO A 67 -3.09 7.58 -1.62
C PRO A 67 -3.18 7.15 -3.08
N VAL A 68 -3.87 6.04 -3.34
CA VAL A 68 -4.09 5.55 -4.70
C VAL A 68 -4.79 6.62 -5.55
N SER A 69 -5.74 7.35 -4.96
CA SER A 69 -6.44 8.45 -5.63
C SER A 69 -5.50 9.59 -6.07
N LYS A 70 -4.31 9.66 -5.51
CA LYS A 70 -3.28 10.65 -5.84
C LYS A 70 -2.09 10.03 -6.58
N GLY A 71 -2.28 8.87 -7.17
CA GLY A 71 -1.26 8.19 -7.96
C GLY A 71 -0.35 7.25 -7.19
N GLY A 72 -0.63 6.99 -5.91
CA GLY A 72 0.15 6.06 -5.11
C GLY A 72 0.00 4.62 -5.60
N LEU A 73 1.08 3.85 -5.51
CA LEU A 73 1.12 2.46 -5.94
C LEU A 73 1.17 1.53 -4.73
N THR A 74 0.73 0.28 -4.94
CA THR A 74 0.78 -0.76 -3.92
C THR A 74 2.16 -1.43 -3.98
N THR A 75 3.14 -0.77 -3.39
CA THR A 75 4.52 -1.22 -3.29
C THR A 75 4.96 -1.15 -1.84
N GLU A 76 5.95 -1.95 -1.47
CA GLU A 76 6.41 -2.00 -0.08
C GLU A 76 6.83 -0.63 0.45
N ASP A 77 7.47 0.20 -0.38
CA ASP A 77 7.93 1.53 0.01
C ASP A 77 6.81 2.55 0.15
N ASN A 78 5.64 2.27 -0.42
CA ASN A 78 4.46 3.13 -0.32
C ASN A 78 3.40 2.58 0.63
N LEU A 79 3.70 1.52 1.37
CA LEU A 79 2.77 0.92 2.32
C LEU A 79 3.32 1.05 3.74
N GLN A 80 2.43 1.28 4.68
CA GLN A 80 2.77 1.38 6.09
C GLN A 80 1.66 0.81 6.96
N THR A 81 2.03 0.35 8.15
CA THR A 81 1.07 -0.09 9.16
C THR A 81 0.64 1.11 10.00
N LEU A 82 -0.66 1.34 10.10
CA LEU A 82 -1.24 2.37 10.96
C LEU A 82 -2.31 1.73 11.86
N CYS A 83 -2.47 2.27 13.07
CA CYS A 83 -3.64 1.93 13.87
C CYS A 83 -4.87 2.58 13.24
N TRP A 84 -6.06 2.05 13.56
CA TRP A 84 -7.31 2.52 12.96
C TRP A 84 -7.54 4.02 13.18
N ARG A 85 -7.11 4.56 14.33
CA ARG A 85 -7.25 5.99 14.64
C ARG A 85 -6.41 6.85 13.74
N CYS A 86 -5.12 6.50 13.59
CA CYS A 86 -4.20 7.25 12.73
C CYS A 86 -4.58 7.12 11.27
N ASN A 87 -5.04 5.95 10.84
CA ASN A 87 -5.46 5.74 9.46
C ASN A 87 -6.68 6.60 9.10
N ARG A 88 -7.66 6.67 9.97
CA ARG A 88 -8.84 7.52 9.78
C ARG A 88 -8.49 9.00 9.80
N SER A 89 -7.61 9.42 10.69
CA SER A 89 -7.14 10.81 10.75
C SER A 89 -6.41 11.23 9.49
N LYS A 90 -5.61 10.32 8.93
CA LYS A 90 -4.89 10.58 7.69
C LYS A 90 -5.84 10.69 6.50
N GLY A 91 -6.81 9.74 6.38
CA GLY A 91 -7.70 9.67 5.23
C GLY A 91 -6.92 9.63 3.92
N ASN A 92 -7.26 10.52 2.99
CA ASN A 92 -6.57 10.64 1.70
C ASN A 92 -5.49 11.72 1.69
N LYS A 93 -5.03 12.15 2.84
CA LYS A 93 -3.99 13.16 2.93
C LYS A 93 -2.62 12.52 2.74
N VAL A 94 -1.70 13.25 2.11
CA VAL A 94 -0.29 12.91 2.15
C VAL A 94 0.29 13.54 3.41
N VAL A 95 0.71 12.70 4.34
CA VAL A 95 1.32 13.16 5.57
C VAL A 95 2.83 13.01 5.44
N ASP A 96 3.55 14.10 5.69
CA ASP A 96 4.99 14.09 5.76
C ASP A 96 5.38 13.35 7.04
N VAL A 97 5.75 12.09 6.89
CA VAL A 97 6.23 11.29 8.02
C VAL A 97 7.74 11.47 8.09
N GLN A 98 8.14 12.26 9.03
CA GLN A 98 9.56 12.41 9.31
C GLN A 98 9.96 11.62 10.53
#